data_4afc001fb550aa518dfbfcb4a5a0d996
#
_entry.id   4afc001fb550aa518dfbfcb4a5a0d996
#
_cell.length_a   1.000
_cell.length_b   1.000
_cell.length_c   1.000
_cell.angle_alpha   90.00
_cell.angle_beta   90.00
_cell.angle_gamma   90.00
#
_symmetry.space_group_name_H-M   'P 1'
#
loop_
_entity.id
_entity.type
_entity.pdbx_description
1 polymer ?
#
loop_
_entity_poly.entity_id
_entity_poly.type
_entity_poly.pdbx_seq_one_letter_code
_entity_poly.pdbx_strand_id
1 'polypeptide(L)'
;MNFSKIKRYFILITLAGFIFTSLHFYYNTFLLPSFLLKETISKPADAIIVPGVQYNGLNWNIVMKWRVYWSVYLYKRGLAKNIIYSGGAVYSPYNEAKIMSLYAEKMGVPKEHIFIETKAEHTTENLYYGYQLAKEKGFSSIAFATDPFQSNMITPYVEKFNLDVSLVPIAIPILYKIELQDYEIESSKAYQLNFISIEVRETPEEREFYSKGGRVPVGKE
;
A
#
# COMPACT_ATOMS: atom_id res chain seq x y z
N MET A 1 -16.34 -13.77 47.99
CA MET A 1 -16.32 -12.50 47.24
C MET A 1 -17.72 -12.27 46.69
N ASN A 2 -18.33 -11.09 46.92
CA ASN A 2 -19.73 -10.82 46.55
C ASN A 2 -19.89 -10.78 45.02
N PHE A 3 -20.85 -11.54 44.48
CA PHE A 3 -21.12 -11.67 43.02
C PHE A 3 -21.28 -10.31 42.34
N SER A 4 -21.83 -9.31 42.98
CA SER A 4 -21.96 -7.95 42.47
C SER A 4 -20.60 -7.24 42.28
N LYS A 5 -19.61 -7.51 43.14
CA LYS A 5 -18.25 -6.99 43.02
C LYS A 5 -17.52 -7.62 41.82
N ILE A 6 -17.66 -8.94 41.61
CA ILE A 6 -17.08 -9.66 40.50
C ILE A 6 -17.61 -9.09 39.17
N LYS A 7 -18.93 -8.90 39.06
CA LYS A 7 -19.58 -8.31 37.90
C LYS A 7 -19.07 -6.88 37.59
N ARG A 8 -18.87 -6.07 38.64
CA ARG A 8 -18.29 -4.72 38.47
C ARG A 8 -16.86 -4.75 37.97
N TYR A 9 -16.00 -5.62 38.52
CA TYR A 9 -14.62 -5.75 38.04
C TYR A 9 -14.56 -6.26 36.58
N PHE A 10 -15.42 -7.20 36.20
CA PHE A 10 -15.51 -7.69 34.83
C PHE A 10 -15.90 -6.56 33.88
N ILE A 11 -16.90 -5.74 34.21
CA ILE A 11 -17.31 -4.58 33.39
C ILE A 11 -16.18 -3.56 33.27
N LEU A 12 -15.45 -3.28 34.36
CA LEU A 12 -14.33 -2.33 34.31
C LEU A 12 -13.18 -2.82 33.46
N ILE A 13 -12.85 -4.12 33.50
CA ILE A 13 -11.80 -4.72 32.70
C ILE A 13 -12.18 -4.68 31.19
N THR A 14 -13.43 -5.02 30.86
CA THR A 14 -13.89 -4.97 29.47
C THR A 14 -13.91 -3.54 28.93
N LEU A 15 -14.33 -2.57 29.76
CA LEU A 15 -14.34 -1.16 29.38
C LEU A 15 -12.90 -0.63 29.16
N ALA A 16 -11.98 -0.98 30.08
CA ALA A 16 -10.57 -0.62 29.94
C ALA A 16 -9.94 -1.23 28.68
N GLY A 17 -10.25 -2.49 28.38
CA GLY A 17 -9.82 -3.15 27.16
C GLY A 17 -10.35 -2.46 25.90
N PHE A 18 -11.63 -2.07 25.90
CA PHE A 18 -12.23 -1.34 24.77
C PHE A 18 -11.61 0.04 24.59
N ILE A 19 -11.38 0.78 25.67
CA ILE A 19 -10.70 2.10 25.62
C ILE A 19 -9.28 1.93 25.07
N PHE A 20 -8.52 0.95 25.55
CA PHE A 20 -7.16 0.69 25.09
C PHE A 20 -7.11 0.36 23.60
N THR A 21 -7.98 -0.54 23.12
CA THR A 21 -8.05 -0.90 21.70
C THR A 21 -8.46 0.30 20.83
N SER A 22 -9.40 1.12 21.31
CA SER A 22 -9.84 2.33 20.61
C SER A 22 -8.73 3.38 20.52
N LEU A 23 -8.00 3.61 21.61
CA LEU A 23 -6.85 4.52 21.64
C LEU A 23 -5.71 4.02 20.75
N HIS A 24 -5.42 2.72 20.77
CA HIS A 24 -4.42 2.11 19.90
C HIS A 24 -4.80 2.25 18.43
N PHE A 25 -6.05 1.98 18.09
CA PHE A 25 -6.57 2.20 16.73
C PHE A 25 -6.46 3.66 16.30
N TYR A 26 -6.88 4.61 17.17
CA TYR A 26 -6.79 6.04 16.88
C TYR A 26 -5.33 6.47 16.66
N TYR A 27 -4.41 6.04 17.52
CA TYR A 27 -2.98 6.34 17.39
C TYR A 27 -2.43 5.87 16.03
N ASN A 28 -2.63 4.57 15.68
CA ASN A 28 -2.09 4.01 14.45
C ASN A 28 -2.75 4.57 13.18
N THR A 29 -4.03 4.92 13.24
CA THR A 29 -4.77 5.38 12.05
C THR A 29 -4.61 6.88 11.80
N PHE A 30 -4.51 7.69 12.85
CA PHE A 30 -4.56 9.14 12.72
C PHE A 30 -3.26 9.85 13.12
N LEU A 31 -2.64 9.44 14.23
CA LEU A 31 -1.48 10.16 14.74
C LEU A 31 -0.18 9.69 14.11
N LEU A 32 0.07 8.39 14.08
CA LEU A 32 1.31 7.81 13.56
C LEU A 32 1.56 8.17 12.09
N PRO A 33 0.59 8.04 11.16
CA PRO A 33 0.80 8.44 9.77
C PRO A 33 1.15 9.91 9.62
N SER A 34 0.52 10.78 10.41
CA SER A 34 0.80 12.23 10.37
C SER A 34 2.18 12.57 10.93
N PHE A 35 2.63 11.83 11.93
CA PHE A 35 3.98 11.97 12.50
C PHE A 35 5.05 11.49 11.51
N LEU A 36 4.87 10.30 10.92
CA LEU A 36 5.79 9.76 9.92
C LEU A 36 5.89 10.68 8.70
N LEU A 37 4.78 11.27 8.25
CA LEU A 37 4.79 12.23 7.17
C LEU A 37 5.64 13.47 7.52
N LYS A 38 5.56 13.96 8.76
CA LYS A 38 6.36 15.10 9.22
C LYS A 38 7.85 14.79 9.23
N GLU A 39 8.23 13.59 9.58
CA GLU A 39 9.63 13.12 9.51
C GLU A 39 10.13 13.01 8.07
N THR A 40 9.29 12.48 7.16
CA THR A 40 9.60 12.34 5.73
C THR A 40 9.72 13.71 5.03
N ILE A 41 9.01 14.75 5.49
CA ILE A 41 9.10 16.13 4.96
C ILE A 41 10.54 16.67 5.02
N SER A 42 11.33 16.26 6.00
CA SER A 42 12.73 16.73 6.13
C SER A 42 13.67 16.10 5.08
N LYS A 43 13.28 14.97 4.49
CA LYS A 43 14.07 14.24 3.46
C LYS A 43 13.13 13.62 2.44
N PRO A 44 12.83 14.31 1.31
CA PRO A 44 11.99 13.75 0.25
C PRO A 44 12.52 12.42 -0.25
N ALA A 45 11.64 11.45 -0.46
CA ALA A 45 12.00 10.17 -1.06
C ALA A 45 12.34 10.35 -2.55
N ASP A 46 13.36 9.64 -3.05
CA ASP A 46 13.62 9.59 -4.49
C ASP A 46 12.48 8.87 -5.21
N ALA A 47 11.92 7.84 -4.60
CA ALA A 47 10.72 7.16 -5.09
C ALA A 47 9.83 6.64 -3.96
N ILE A 48 8.52 6.63 -4.21
CA ILE A 48 7.55 5.92 -3.40
C ILE A 48 7.01 4.71 -4.15
N ILE A 49 6.96 3.56 -3.49
CA ILE A 49 6.33 2.34 -4.00
C ILE A 49 4.89 2.32 -3.52
N VAL A 50 3.96 2.12 -4.43
CA VAL A 50 2.51 2.08 -4.17
C VAL A 50 1.97 0.73 -4.65
N PRO A 51 1.51 -0.14 -3.74
CA PRO A 51 1.05 -1.47 -4.11
C PRO A 51 -0.29 -1.44 -4.81
N GLY A 52 -0.49 -2.39 -5.73
CA GLY A 52 -1.69 -2.59 -6.50
C GLY A 52 -2.91 -2.99 -5.67
N VAL A 53 -4.06 -2.84 -6.28
CA VAL A 53 -5.36 -3.30 -5.80
C VAL A 53 -6.19 -3.71 -7.00
N GLN A 54 -6.94 -4.79 -6.88
CA GLN A 54 -7.80 -5.32 -7.93
C GLN A 54 -8.66 -4.23 -8.59
N TYR A 55 -8.64 -4.21 -9.92
CA TYR A 55 -9.49 -3.38 -10.76
C TYR A 55 -10.52 -4.26 -11.50
N ASN A 56 -11.79 -3.88 -11.47
CA ASN A 56 -12.89 -4.68 -12.02
C ASN A 56 -13.20 -4.41 -13.50
N GLY A 57 -12.45 -3.54 -14.15
CA GLY A 57 -12.69 -3.14 -15.55
C GLY A 57 -13.63 -1.93 -15.73
N LEU A 58 -14.32 -1.50 -14.68
CA LEU A 58 -15.30 -0.41 -14.73
C LEU A 58 -14.83 0.82 -13.95
N ASN A 59 -14.65 0.63 -12.64
CA ASN A 59 -14.31 1.71 -11.73
C ASN A 59 -13.19 1.27 -10.78
N TRP A 60 -12.33 2.22 -10.40
CA TRP A 60 -11.41 1.98 -9.30
C TRP A 60 -12.15 1.83 -7.97
N ASN A 61 -11.77 0.84 -7.19
CA ASN A 61 -12.30 0.72 -5.84
C ASN A 61 -11.74 1.81 -4.93
N ILE A 62 -12.37 2.01 -3.79
CA ILE A 62 -12.01 3.10 -2.86
C ILE A 62 -10.57 3.00 -2.35
N VAL A 63 -10.03 1.79 -2.16
CA VAL A 63 -8.65 1.59 -1.69
C VAL A 63 -7.65 2.00 -2.77
N MET A 64 -7.87 1.59 -4.04
CA MET A 64 -7.05 2.03 -5.17
C MET A 64 -7.08 3.55 -5.29
N LYS A 65 -8.28 4.14 -5.21
CA LYS A 65 -8.48 5.59 -5.26
C LYS A 65 -7.67 6.30 -4.18
N TRP A 66 -7.73 5.84 -2.93
CA TRP A 66 -6.96 6.42 -1.83
C TRP A 66 -5.45 6.32 -2.04
N ARG A 67 -4.94 5.18 -2.50
CA ARG A 67 -3.51 4.98 -2.77
C ARG A 67 -3.01 5.89 -3.89
N VAL A 68 -3.76 6.01 -4.97
CA VAL A 68 -3.39 6.92 -6.08
C VAL A 68 -3.44 8.37 -5.62
N TYR A 69 -4.51 8.81 -4.95
CA TYR A 69 -4.60 10.18 -4.43
C TYR A 69 -3.49 10.51 -3.43
N TRP A 70 -3.16 9.56 -2.56
CA TRP A 70 -2.08 9.73 -1.60
C TRP A 70 -0.72 9.88 -2.29
N SER A 71 -0.40 9.01 -3.24
CA SER A 71 0.86 9.08 -3.99
C SER A 71 0.99 10.38 -4.79
N VAL A 72 -0.08 10.81 -5.45
CA VAL A 72 -0.12 12.09 -6.18
C VAL A 72 0.01 13.27 -5.21
N TYR A 73 -0.60 13.20 -4.04
CA TYR A 73 -0.43 14.23 -3.00
C TYR A 73 1.04 14.33 -2.56
N LEU A 74 1.68 13.21 -2.23
CA LEU A 74 3.10 13.19 -1.84
C LEU A 74 4.00 13.75 -2.95
N TYR A 75 3.76 13.36 -4.19
CA TYR A 75 4.48 13.87 -5.35
C TYR A 75 4.30 15.41 -5.52
N LYS A 76 3.06 15.89 -5.54
CA LYS A 76 2.76 17.32 -5.71
C LYS A 76 3.27 18.19 -4.56
N ARG A 77 3.46 17.63 -3.38
CA ARG A 77 4.07 18.29 -2.22
C ARG A 77 5.60 18.27 -2.22
N GLY A 78 6.22 17.62 -3.23
CA GLY A 78 7.67 17.46 -3.28
C GLY A 78 8.24 16.52 -2.20
N LEU A 79 7.38 15.67 -1.60
CA LEU A 79 7.76 14.67 -0.61
C LEU A 79 8.26 13.37 -1.25
N ALA A 80 7.94 13.19 -2.54
CA ALA A 80 8.45 12.14 -3.39
C ALA A 80 8.75 12.72 -4.78
N LYS A 81 9.88 12.32 -5.39
CA LYS A 81 10.27 12.76 -6.75
C LYS A 81 9.66 11.88 -7.81
N ASN A 82 9.48 10.60 -7.51
CA ASN A 82 8.97 9.60 -8.44
C ASN A 82 7.97 8.67 -7.74
N ILE A 83 7.11 8.03 -8.56
CA ILE A 83 6.13 7.05 -8.09
C ILE A 83 6.38 5.72 -8.81
N ILE A 84 6.47 4.63 -8.07
CA ILE A 84 6.52 3.27 -8.58
C ILE A 84 5.18 2.60 -8.22
N TYR A 85 4.33 2.36 -9.20
CA TYR A 85 3.17 1.50 -9.00
C TYR A 85 3.58 0.05 -9.23
N SER A 86 3.22 -0.82 -8.28
CA SER A 86 3.60 -2.24 -8.31
C SER A 86 2.36 -3.13 -8.20
N GLY A 87 2.22 -4.08 -9.12
CA GLY A 87 1.13 -5.06 -9.18
C GLY A 87 0.80 -5.51 -10.58
N GLY A 88 0.70 -6.81 -10.78
CA GLY A 88 0.35 -7.47 -12.03
C GLY A 88 -1.15 -7.49 -12.32
N ALA A 89 -1.55 -8.34 -13.28
CA ALA A 89 -2.92 -8.77 -13.48
C ALA A 89 -3.17 -10.01 -12.61
N VAL A 90 -3.87 -9.85 -11.49
CA VAL A 90 -3.98 -10.87 -10.43
C VAL A 90 -5.35 -11.55 -10.44
N TYR A 91 -6.39 -10.83 -10.08
CA TYR A 91 -7.77 -11.33 -10.03
C TYR A 91 -8.61 -10.94 -11.24
N SER A 92 -8.11 -10.04 -12.07
CA SER A 92 -8.76 -9.56 -13.28
C SER A 92 -7.71 -9.38 -14.38
N PRO A 93 -8.11 -9.29 -15.67
CA PRO A 93 -7.17 -9.13 -16.76
C PRO A 93 -6.48 -7.76 -16.83
N TYR A 94 -6.74 -6.89 -15.86
CA TYR A 94 -6.15 -5.56 -15.82
C TYR A 94 -4.93 -5.54 -14.92
N ASN A 95 -3.81 -5.09 -15.46
CA ASN A 95 -2.60 -4.86 -14.70
C ASN A 95 -2.81 -3.70 -13.73
N GLU A 96 -2.76 -3.97 -12.44
CA GLU A 96 -3.09 -3.02 -11.38
C GLU A 96 -2.16 -1.79 -11.39
N ALA A 97 -0.86 -2.02 -11.55
CA ALA A 97 0.12 -0.93 -11.60
C ALA A 97 -0.11 0.00 -12.81
N LYS A 98 -0.46 -0.56 -13.99
CA LYS A 98 -0.78 0.23 -15.17
C LYS A 98 -2.07 1.03 -14.98
N ILE A 99 -3.10 0.45 -14.37
CA ILE A 99 -4.34 1.18 -14.05
C ILE A 99 -4.06 2.38 -13.15
N MET A 100 -3.30 2.18 -12.07
CA MET A 100 -2.95 3.27 -11.15
C MET A 100 -2.12 4.35 -11.84
N SER A 101 -1.19 3.99 -12.74
CA SER A 101 -0.41 4.96 -13.51
C SER A 101 -1.27 5.83 -14.41
N LEU A 102 -2.27 5.25 -15.08
CA LEU A 102 -3.21 5.99 -15.95
C LEU A 102 -4.00 7.03 -15.14
N TYR A 103 -4.44 6.69 -13.92
CA TYR A 103 -5.09 7.64 -13.03
C TYR A 103 -4.14 8.76 -12.58
N ALA A 104 -2.90 8.42 -12.19
CA ALA A 104 -1.91 9.40 -11.77
C ALA A 104 -1.53 10.38 -12.90
N GLU A 105 -1.39 9.88 -14.13
CA GLU A 105 -1.17 10.71 -15.31
C GLU A 105 -2.34 11.70 -15.53
N LYS A 106 -3.60 11.22 -15.41
CA LYS A 106 -4.80 12.09 -15.49
C LYS A 106 -4.84 13.13 -14.38
N MET A 107 -4.28 12.82 -13.21
CA MET A 107 -4.15 13.74 -12.08
C MET A 107 -2.94 14.69 -12.21
N GLY A 108 -2.20 14.63 -13.31
CA GLY A 108 -1.13 15.57 -13.67
C GLY A 108 0.27 15.18 -13.17
N VAL A 109 0.51 13.91 -12.86
CA VAL A 109 1.89 13.42 -12.66
C VAL A 109 2.52 13.15 -14.03
N PRO A 110 3.67 13.75 -14.37
CA PRO A 110 4.38 13.50 -15.62
C PRO A 110 4.78 12.03 -15.75
N LYS A 111 4.63 11.47 -16.95
CA LYS A 111 4.87 10.05 -17.23
C LYS A 111 6.30 9.61 -16.92
N GLU A 112 7.27 10.50 -17.11
CA GLU A 112 8.69 10.27 -16.82
C GLU A 112 8.98 10.10 -15.33
N HIS A 113 8.06 10.49 -14.45
CA HIS A 113 8.15 10.31 -12.99
C HIS A 113 7.31 9.13 -12.50
N ILE A 114 6.71 8.35 -13.41
CA ILE A 114 5.92 7.16 -13.07
C ILE A 114 6.63 5.91 -13.58
N PHE A 115 6.90 4.98 -12.67
CA PHE A 115 7.49 3.69 -12.99
C PHE A 115 6.49 2.59 -12.69
N ILE A 116 6.51 1.52 -13.47
CA ILE A 116 5.52 0.44 -13.43
C ILE A 116 6.23 -0.88 -13.20
N GLU A 117 5.88 -1.58 -12.14
CA GLU A 117 6.29 -2.93 -11.83
C GLU A 117 5.08 -3.85 -11.99
N THR A 118 5.19 -4.95 -12.73
CA THR A 118 4.06 -5.77 -13.15
C THR A 118 4.20 -7.25 -12.82
N LYS A 119 5.25 -7.66 -12.12
CA LYS A 119 5.50 -9.06 -11.75
C LYS A 119 4.78 -9.45 -10.47
N ALA A 120 4.58 -8.47 -9.56
CA ALA A 120 4.01 -8.72 -8.26
C ALA A 120 2.55 -9.19 -8.36
N GLU A 121 2.24 -10.27 -7.65
CA GLU A 121 0.90 -10.85 -7.53
C GLU A 121 0.42 -10.89 -6.06
N HIS A 122 1.33 -10.69 -5.10
CA HIS A 122 1.07 -10.65 -3.66
C HIS A 122 1.62 -9.37 -3.02
N THR A 123 1.08 -9.03 -1.85
CA THR A 123 1.47 -7.81 -1.11
C THR A 123 2.98 -7.75 -0.82
N THR A 124 3.58 -8.86 -0.41
CA THR A 124 5.02 -8.94 -0.14
C THR A 124 5.87 -8.79 -1.40
N GLU A 125 5.37 -9.26 -2.52
CA GLU A 125 6.00 -9.10 -3.83
C GLU A 125 5.93 -7.66 -4.33
N ASN A 126 4.82 -6.94 -4.07
CA ASN A 126 4.72 -5.51 -4.37
C ASN A 126 5.84 -4.71 -3.68
N LEU A 127 6.10 -5.00 -2.41
CA LEU A 127 7.21 -4.39 -1.69
C LEU A 127 8.55 -4.76 -2.31
N TYR A 128 8.80 -6.05 -2.51
CA TYR A 128 10.10 -6.54 -2.96
C TYR A 128 10.44 -6.12 -4.39
N TYR A 129 9.56 -6.40 -5.35
CA TYR A 129 9.83 -6.05 -6.76
C TYR A 129 9.80 -4.56 -7.02
N GLY A 130 8.92 -3.82 -6.31
CA GLY A 130 8.94 -2.36 -6.33
C GLY A 130 10.26 -1.80 -5.83
N TYR A 131 10.83 -2.38 -4.74
CA TYR A 131 12.15 -2.00 -4.23
C TYR A 131 13.26 -2.34 -5.23
N GLN A 132 13.24 -3.53 -5.84
CA GLN A 132 14.23 -3.91 -6.85
C GLN A 132 14.21 -2.92 -8.03
N LEU A 133 13.02 -2.59 -8.54
CA LEU A 133 12.89 -1.60 -9.60
C LEU A 133 13.44 -0.23 -9.18
N ALA A 134 13.18 0.21 -7.93
CA ALA A 134 13.73 1.45 -7.42
C ALA A 134 15.26 1.45 -7.42
N LYS A 135 15.88 0.35 -6.98
CA LYS A 135 17.35 0.19 -6.99
C LYS A 135 17.91 0.14 -8.41
N GLU A 136 17.24 -0.55 -9.34
CA GLU A 136 17.62 -0.56 -10.77
C GLU A 136 17.59 0.83 -11.41
N LYS A 137 16.69 1.71 -10.94
CA LYS A 137 16.61 3.12 -11.38
C LYS A 137 17.61 4.03 -10.66
N GLY A 138 18.42 3.51 -9.76
CA GLY A 138 19.43 4.26 -9.00
C GLY A 138 18.84 5.09 -7.86
N PHE A 139 17.60 4.83 -7.44
CA PHE A 139 16.99 5.51 -6.29
C PHE A 139 17.59 5.00 -4.98
N SER A 140 17.95 5.91 -4.10
CA SER A 140 18.57 5.61 -2.80
C SER A 140 17.61 5.80 -1.64
N SER A 141 16.80 6.85 -1.66
CA SER A 141 15.76 7.10 -0.65
C SER A 141 14.42 6.57 -1.13
N ILE A 142 14.00 5.45 -0.57
CA ILE A 142 12.81 4.72 -1.02
C ILE A 142 11.79 4.66 0.12
N ALA A 143 10.52 4.91 -0.20
CA ALA A 143 9.43 4.73 0.73
C ALA A 143 8.33 3.82 0.17
N PHE A 144 7.55 3.20 1.04
CA PHE A 144 6.37 2.39 0.68
C PHE A 144 5.12 3.09 1.20
N ALA A 145 4.26 3.51 0.27
CA ALA A 145 3.08 4.32 0.54
C ALA A 145 1.80 3.52 0.30
N THR A 146 1.08 3.20 1.36
CA THR A 146 -0.14 2.41 1.30
C THR A 146 -1.11 2.80 2.42
N ASP A 147 -2.26 2.13 2.53
CA ASP A 147 -3.18 2.31 3.65
C ASP A 147 -2.56 1.83 4.98
N PRO A 148 -3.04 2.34 6.14
CA PRO A 148 -2.47 2.01 7.44
C PRO A 148 -2.55 0.52 7.79
N PHE A 149 -3.59 -0.18 7.33
CA PHE A 149 -3.74 -1.61 7.60
C PHE A 149 -2.66 -2.42 6.89
N GLN A 150 -2.48 -2.20 5.59
CA GLN A 150 -1.44 -2.87 4.82
C GLN A 150 -0.03 -2.45 5.28
N SER A 151 0.16 -1.19 5.68
CA SER A 151 1.43 -0.72 6.23
C SER A 151 1.85 -1.54 7.45
N ASN A 152 0.93 -1.79 8.39
CA ASN A 152 1.19 -2.64 9.55
C ASN A 152 1.49 -4.09 9.16
N MET A 153 0.75 -4.65 8.19
CA MET A 153 0.97 -6.02 7.72
C MET A 153 2.34 -6.20 7.07
N ILE A 154 2.84 -5.20 6.35
CA ILE A 154 4.09 -5.30 5.58
C ILE A 154 5.34 -5.05 6.43
N THR A 155 5.21 -4.38 7.58
CA THR A 155 6.33 -4.02 8.45
C THR A 155 7.29 -5.19 8.74
N PRO A 156 6.85 -6.40 9.15
CA PRO A 156 7.75 -7.52 9.40
C PRO A 156 8.53 -7.99 8.16
N TYR A 157 8.03 -7.70 6.96
CA TYR A 157 8.66 -8.12 5.71
C TYR A 157 9.74 -7.15 5.25
N VAL A 158 9.69 -5.88 5.66
CA VAL A 158 10.78 -4.92 5.46
C VAL A 158 12.06 -5.44 6.11
N GLU A 159 11.96 -5.88 7.36
CA GLU A 159 13.09 -6.49 8.10
C GLU A 159 13.48 -7.85 7.51
N LYS A 160 12.49 -8.75 7.31
CA LYS A 160 12.71 -10.10 6.76
C LYS A 160 13.46 -10.09 5.43
N PHE A 161 13.21 -9.11 4.58
CA PHE A 161 13.84 -8.98 3.27
C PHE A 161 15.07 -8.06 3.28
N ASN A 162 15.44 -7.53 4.45
CA ASN A 162 16.55 -6.60 4.64
C ASN A 162 16.46 -5.40 3.66
N LEU A 163 15.30 -4.74 3.62
CA LEU A 163 15.03 -3.63 2.71
C LEU A 163 15.21 -2.28 3.43
N ASP A 164 15.97 -1.39 2.84
CA ASP A 164 16.07 0.01 3.29
C ASP A 164 14.90 0.83 2.70
N VAL A 165 13.74 0.71 3.36
CA VAL A 165 12.48 1.32 2.95
C VAL A 165 11.79 1.97 4.15
N SER A 166 11.42 3.23 4.01
CA SER A 166 10.57 3.93 4.96
C SER A 166 9.09 3.66 4.69
N LEU A 167 8.28 3.47 5.73
CA LEU A 167 6.83 3.31 5.56
C LEU A 167 6.15 4.68 5.67
N VAL A 168 5.31 5.01 4.69
CA VAL A 168 4.55 6.26 4.61
C VAL A 168 3.06 5.95 4.42
N PRO A 169 2.38 5.48 5.48
CA PRO A 169 0.97 5.16 5.40
C PRO A 169 0.13 6.38 5.10
N ILE A 170 -1.04 6.16 4.49
CA ILE A 170 -2.03 7.21 4.20
C ILE A 170 -2.39 7.95 5.48
N ALA A 171 -2.14 9.25 5.51
CA ALA A 171 -2.61 10.11 6.57
C ALA A 171 -4.09 10.45 6.35
N ILE A 172 -4.96 9.66 6.93
CA ILE A 172 -6.43 9.77 6.76
C ILE A 172 -6.94 11.21 6.97
N PRO A 173 -6.50 11.98 7.99
CA PRO A 173 -6.95 13.35 8.16
C PRO A 173 -6.56 14.30 7.02
N ILE A 174 -5.49 13.97 6.29
CA ILE A 174 -5.07 14.76 5.12
C ILE A 174 -5.92 14.33 3.92
N LEU A 175 -6.12 13.03 3.72
CA LEU A 175 -6.89 12.50 2.59
C LEU A 175 -8.35 13.00 2.61
N TYR A 176 -8.98 13.11 3.79
CA TYR A 176 -10.32 13.66 3.94
C TYR A 176 -10.46 15.15 3.53
N LYS A 177 -9.36 15.88 3.43
CA LYS A 177 -9.37 17.27 2.96
C LYS A 177 -9.18 17.36 1.45
N ILE A 178 -8.94 16.25 0.78
CA ILE A 178 -8.76 16.19 -0.67
C ILE A 178 -10.12 15.79 -1.28
N GLU A 179 -10.61 16.58 -2.22
CA GLU A 179 -11.78 16.21 -3.00
C GLU A 179 -11.44 15.05 -3.94
N LEU A 180 -12.02 13.89 -3.67
CA LEU A 180 -11.78 12.67 -4.44
C LEU A 180 -12.71 12.63 -5.66
N GLN A 181 -12.23 13.11 -6.78
CA GLN A 181 -12.93 13.07 -8.07
C GLN A 181 -12.80 11.69 -8.73
N ASP A 182 -13.67 11.38 -9.68
CA ASP A 182 -13.52 10.26 -10.59
C ASP A 182 -12.95 10.73 -11.92
N TYR A 183 -12.03 9.94 -12.46
CA TYR A 183 -11.40 10.19 -13.75
C TYR A 183 -11.71 9.06 -14.71
N GLU A 184 -12.02 9.41 -15.94
CA GLU A 184 -12.10 8.43 -17.02
C GLU A 184 -10.69 8.12 -17.56
N ILE A 185 -10.38 6.84 -17.63
CA ILE A 185 -9.11 6.32 -18.17
C ILE A 185 -9.39 5.34 -19.29
N GLU A 186 -8.42 5.17 -20.18
CA GLU A 186 -8.44 4.15 -21.23
C GLU A 186 -7.89 2.82 -20.64
N SER A 187 -8.73 2.11 -19.88
CA SER A 187 -8.31 0.89 -19.17
C SER A 187 -7.83 -0.24 -20.08
N SER A 188 -8.20 -0.22 -21.37
CA SER A 188 -7.71 -1.16 -22.39
C SER A 188 -6.17 -1.17 -22.50
N LYS A 189 -5.49 -0.07 -22.18
CA LYS A 189 -4.02 0.02 -22.14
C LYS A 189 -3.37 -0.84 -21.06
N ALA A 190 -4.14 -1.21 -20.06
CA ALA A 190 -3.70 -2.08 -18.96
C ALA A 190 -4.17 -3.52 -19.09
N TYR A 191 -4.95 -3.83 -20.15
CA TYR A 191 -5.51 -5.17 -20.36
C TYR A 191 -4.44 -6.16 -20.78
N GLN A 192 -4.45 -7.34 -20.15
CA GLN A 192 -3.56 -8.45 -20.45
C GLN A 192 -4.31 -9.54 -21.20
N LEU A 193 -3.89 -9.82 -22.42
CA LEU A 193 -4.39 -10.94 -23.22
C LEU A 193 -3.99 -12.27 -22.56
N ASN A 194 -4.81 -13.30 -22.75
CA ASN A 194 -4.58 -14.65 -22.20
C ASN A 194 -4.41 -14.68 -20.67
N PHE A 195 -5.12 -13.78 -19.99
CA PHE A 195 -5.13 -13.73 -18.53
C PHE A 195 -5.74 -15.01 -17.93
N ILE A 196 -5.11 -15.53 -16.89
CA ILE A 196 -5.63 -16.59 -16.02
C ILE A 196 -5.57 -16.08 -14.58
N SER A 197 -6.71 -16.02 -13.90
CA SER A 197 -6.78 -15.54 -12.52
C SER A 197 -5.87 -16.34 -11.59
N ILE A 198 -5.28 -15.69 -10.60
CA ILE A 198 -4.48 -16.32 -9.55
C ILE A 198 -5.26 -17.42 -8.82
N GLU A 199 -6.59 -17.30 -8.71
CA GLU A 199 -7.44 -18.32 -8.09
C GLU A 199 -7.47 -19.65 -8.84
N VAL A 200 -7.16 -19.62 -10.15
CA VAL A 200 -7.03 -20.81 -11.00
C VAL A 200 -5.60 -21.33 -11.01
N ARG A 201 -4.61 -20.43 -10.89
CA ARG A 201 -3.17 -20.78 -10.97
C ARG A 201 -2.56 -21.25 -9.66
N GLU A 202 -3.17 -20.91 -8.53
CA GLU A 202 -2.64 -21.20 -7.19
C GLU A 202 -3.73 -21.80 -6.30
N THR A 203 -3.35 -22.80 -5.50
CA THR A 203 -4.21 -23.29 -4.43
C THR A 203 -4.33 -22.25 -3.30
N PRO A 204 -5.33 -22.38 -2.40
CA PRO A 204 -5.42 -21.49 -1.22
C PRO A 204 -4.15 -21.52 -0.36
N GLU A 205 -3.53 -22.69 -0.19
CA GLU A 205 -2.31 -22.90 0.60
C GLU A 205 -1.11 -22.21 -0.05
N GLU A 206 -0.98 -22.30 -1.38
CA GLU A 206 0.06 -21.58 -2.14
C GLU A 206 -0.12 -20.08 -2.04
N ARG A 207 -1.35 -19.57 -2.19
CA ARG A 207 -1.62 -18.14 -2.02
C ARG A 207 -1.26 -17.64 -0.61
N GLU A 208 -1.58 -18.42 0.42
CA GLU A 208 -1.19 -18.08 1.79
C GLU A 208 0.34 -18.07 1.94
N PHE A 209 1.03 -19.08 1.44
CA PHE A 209 2.49 -19.17 1.49
C PHE A 209 3.17 -18.01 0.74
N TYR A 210 2.71 -17.70 -0.46
CA TYR A 210 3.29 -16.63 -1.29
C TYR A 210 2.96 -15.24 -0.73
N SER A 211 1.77 -15.03 -0.17
CA SER A 211 1.43 -13.77 0.50
C SER A 211 2.34 -13.47 1.69
N LYS A 212 2.93 -14.51 2.31
CA LYS A 212 3.94 -14.42 3.38
C LYS A 212 5.38 -14.33 2.84
N GLY A 213 5.55 -14.09 1.55
CA GLY A 213 6.85 -13.90 0.89
C GLY A 213 7.54 -15.19 0.47
N GLY A 214 6.78 -16.28 0.29
CA GLY A 214 7.34 -17.58 -0.11
C GLY A 214 8.01 -17.62 -1.49
N ARG A 215 7.69 -16.65 -2.37
CA ARG A 215 8.37 -16.49 -3.68
C ARG A 215 9.47 -15.44 -3.67
N VAL A 216 9.54 -14.60 -2.64
CA VAL A 216 10.55 -13.54 -2.57
C VAL A 216 11.91 -14.20 -2.28
N PRO A 217 12.93 -13.98 -3.13
CA PRO A 217 14.26 -14.48 -2.84
C PRO A 217 14.82 -13.74 -1.63
N VAL A 218 14.79 -14.40 -0.46
CA VAL A 218 15.50 -13.92 0.71
C VAL A 218 16.98 -14.18 0.44
N GLY A 219 17.79 -13.12 0.43
CA GLY A 219 19.23 -13.26 0.27
C GLY A 219 19.76 -14.32 1.26
N LYS A 220 20.40 -15.34 0.75
CA LYS A 220 21.22 -16.20 1.61
C LYS A 220 22.36 -15.31 2.07
N GLU A 221 22.47 -15.12 3.39
CA GLU A 221 23.64 -14.57 4.05
C GLU A 221 24.91 -15.31 3.64
#